data_62a61779a78ca1245bc3ab740f080aee
#
_entry.id   62a61779a78ca1245bc3ab740f080aee
#
_cell.length_a   1.000
_cell.length_b   1.000
_cell.length_c   1.000
_cell.angle_alpha   90.00
_cell.angle_beta   90.00
_cell.angle_gamma   90.00
#
_symmetry.space_group_name_H-M   'P 1'
#
loop_
_entity.id
_entity.type
_entity.pdbx_description
1 polymer ?
#
loop_
_entity_poly.entity_id
_entity_poly.type
_entity_poly.pdbx_seq_one_letter_code
_entity_poly.pdbx_strand_id
1 'polypeptide(L)'
;MIRSLKILLIVNWLLLTIACTSDKAPALKGPSSWIITNAMVVDGTGADAFLAAVRVEEDRILAVGELTPLPNESLIDAKGMVLTPGFIDPHSHADDELTEMLDSISALSQGITTVVVGLDGFSKYPISDYFSKLEANPPSINVASFSGHNTLRVLVLGIDYRREATDQEVKSMVSRLEIEMASGVLGLS
;
A
#
# COMPACT_ATOMS: atom_id res chain seq x y z
N MET A 1 60.94 36.83 -52.81
CA MET A 1 59.75 35.94 -52.91
C MET A 1 59.77 34.97 -51.76
N ILE A 2 59.03 35.26 -50.68
CA ILE A 2 58.96 34.43 -49.45
C ILE A 2 57.49 34.08 -49.26
N ARG A 3 57.17 32.77 -49.45
CA ARG A 3 55.81 32.23 -49.21
C ARG A 3 55.63 31.98 -47.74
N SER A 4 54.68 32.70 -47.14
CA SER A 4 54.25 32.48 -45.77
C SER A 4 53.39 31.22 -45.69
N LEU A 5 53.83 30.25 -44.90
CA LEU A 5 53.09 29.03 -44.48
C LEU A 5 52.22 29.34 -43.24
N LYS A 6 50.91 29.42 -43.45
CA LYS A 6 49.99 29.57 -42.35
C LYS A 6 49.70 28.17 -41.77
N ILE A 7 50.20 27.94 -40.56
CA ILE A 7 49.89 26.75 -39.77
C ILE A 7 48.53 27.00 -39.12
N LEU A 8 47.55 26.20 -39.50
CA LEU A 8 46.19 26.17 -38.91
C LEU A 8 46.21 25.25 -37.69
N LEU A 9 46.25 25.81 -36.50
CA LEU A 9 46.09 25.06 -35.24
C LEU A 9 44.61 24.77 -35.02
N ILE A 10 44.18 23.53 -35.27
CA ILE A 10 42.86 23.01 -34.90
C ILE A 10 42.94 22.58 -33.43
N VAL A 11 42.41 23.40 -32.55
CA VAL A 11 42.22 23.03 -31.15
C VAL A 11 40.96 22.17 -31.04
N ASN A 12 41.16 20.88 -30.89
CA ASN A 12 40.10 19.91 -30.69
C ASN A 12 39.65 19.99 -29.22
N TRP A 13 38.56 20.71 -28.96
CA TRP A 13 37.92 20.76 -27.61
C TRP A 13 37.11 19.51 -27.44
N LEU A 14 37.72 18.49 -26.80
CA LEU A 14 37.05 17.28 -26.34
C LEU A 14 36.23 17.66 -25.11
N LEU A 15 34.93 17.93 -25.33
CA LEU A 15 33.96 18.05 -24.23
C LEU A 15 33.78 16.67 -23.60
N LEU A 16 34.46 16.39 -22.49
CA LEU A 16 34.14 15.29 -21.61
C LEU A 16 32.81 15.62 -20.89
N THR A 17 31.70 15.15 -21.43
CA THR A 17 30.45 15.08 -20.67
C THR A 17 30.57 13.93 -19.67
N ILE A 18 30.90 14.27 -18.43
CA ILE A 18 30.74 13.34 -17.31
C ILE A 18 29.25 13.22 -17.10
N ALA A 19 28.66 12.18 -17.67
CA ALA A 19 27.32 11.73 -17.31
C ALA A 19 27.39 11.21 -15.86
N CYS A 20 26.96 12.03 -14.90
CA CYS A 20 26.61 11.52 -13.57
C CYS A 20 25.43 10.56 -13.76
N THR A 21 25.72 9.29 -14.02
CA THR A 21 24.76 8.23 -13.76
C THR A 21 24.61 8.19 -12.24
N SER A 22 23.47 8.67 -11.76
CA SER A 22 23.03 8.41 -10.39
C SER A 22 22.75 6.92 -10.31
N ASP A 23 23.80 6.11 -10.12
CA ASP A 23 23.62 4.76 -9.65
C ASP A 23 22.96 4.87 -8.27
N LYS A 24 21.63 4.69 -8.24
CA LYS A 24 20.94 4.40 -6.99
C LYS A 24 21.67 3.22 -6.38
N ALA A 25 22.40 3.46 -5.29
CA ALA A 25 23.00 2.37 -4.53
C ALA A 25 21.91 1.29 -4.33
N PRO A 26 22.20 0.01 -4.58
CA PRO A 26 21.23 -1.04 -4.34
C PRO A 26 20.77 -0.88 -2.90
N ALA A 27 19.45 -0.75 -2.70
CA ALA A 27 18.88 -0.74 -1.37
C ALA A 27 19.44 -1.97 -0.65
N LEU A 28 20.12 -1.76 0.47
CA LEU A 28 20.59 -2.86 1.30
C LEU A 28 19.34 -3.67 1.64
N LYS A 29 19.19 -4.84 1.02
CA LYS A 29 18.17 -5.78 1.45
C LYS A 29 18.48 -6.09 2.89
N GLY A 30 17.56 -5.70 3.79
CA GLY A 30 17.57 -6.16 5.17
C GLY A 30 17.58 -7.69 5.21
N PRO A 31 17.81 -8.28 6.36
CA PRO A 31 17.78 -9.72 6.49
C PRO A 31 16.41 -10.21 6.01
N SER A 32 16.41 -11.29 5.21
CA SER A 32 15.20 -11.89 4.67
C SER A 32 14.38 -12.61 5.75
N SER A 33 14.98 -12.88 6.92
CA SER A 33 14.36 -13.63 8.01
C SER A 33 14.51 -12.93 9.35
N TRP A 34 13.44 -12.94 10.13
CA TRP A 34 13.31 -12.34 11.45
C TRP A 34 12.78 -13.38 12.43
N ILE A 35 13.28 -13.37 13.66
CA ILE A 35 12.67 -14.09 14.77
C ILE A 35 12.31 -13.12 15.89
N ILE A 36 11.04 -13.10 16.29
CA ILE A 36 10.56 -12.36 17.43
C ILE A 36 10.46 -13.35 18.60
N THR A 37 11.24 -13.12 19.65
CA THR A 37 11.30 -14.01 20.82
C THR A 37 10.65 -13.37 22.04
N ASN A 38 10.36 -14.18 23.08
CA ASN A 38 9.79 -13.71 24.32
C ASN A 38 8.48 -12.89 24.15
N ALA A 39 7.66 -13.28 23.18
CA ALA A 39 6.38 -12.62 22.90
C ALA A 39 5.22 -13.37 23.60
N MET A 40 4.28 -12.61 24.18
CA MET A 40 2.97 -13.14 24.53
C MET A 40 2.09 -13.06 23.29
N VAL A 41 1.94 -14.20 22.61
CA VAL A 41 1.24 -14.27 21.32
C VAL A 41 -0.27 -14.35 21.53
N VAL A 42 -1.01 -13.48 20.84
CA VAL A 42 -2.46 -13.55 20.65
C VAL A 42 -2.71 -13.71 19.18
N ASP A 43 -3.03 -14.91 18.72
CA ASP A 43 -3.03 -15.27 17.29
C ASP A 43 -4.34 -14.98 16.53
N GLY A 44 -5.35 -14.43 17.22
CA GLY A 44 -6.65 -14.10 16.64
C GLY A 44 -7.61 -15.29 16.52
N THR A 45 -7.25 -16.49 16.97
CA THR A 45 -8.13 -17.68 16.92
C THR A 45 -9.21 -17.69 18.02
N GLY A 46 -9.08 -16.81 19.01
CA GLY A 46 -9.93 -16.80 20.22
C GLY A 46 -9.41 -17.70 21.34
N ALA A 47 -8.28 -18.35 21.15
CA ALA A 47 -7.58 -19.09 22.21
C ALA A 47 -6.87 -18.13 23.17
N ASP A 48 -6.51 -18.66 24.37
CA ASP A 48 -5.73 -17.90 25.33
C ASP A 48 -4.36 -17.51 24.79
N ALA A 49 -3.84 -16.36 25.23
CA ALA A 49 -2.51 -15.91 24.92
C ALA A 49 -1.45 -16.90 25.43
N PHE A 50 -0.39 -17.13 24.67
CA PHE A 50 0.68 -18.04 25.02
C PHE A 50 2.07 -17.46 24.74
N LEU A 51 3.05 -17.85 25.52
CA LEU A 51 4.44 -17.43 25.33
C LEU A 51 5.06 -18.21 24.17
N ALA A 52 5.55 -17.52 23.16
CA ALA A 52 6.16 -18.14 21.99
C ALA A 52 7.18 -17.23 21.28
N ALA A 53 7.91 -17.80 20.34
CA ALA A 53 8.61 -17.06 19.31
C ALA A 53 7.84 -17.16 17.99
N VAL A 54 8.02 -16.13 17.14
CA VAL A 54 7.45 -16.07 15.79
C VAL A 54 8.56 -15.84 14.79
N ARG A 55 8.66 -16.69 13.79
CA ARG A 55 9.61 -16.55 12.67
C ARG A 55 8.87 -16.03 11.45
N VAL A 56 9.43 -14.97 10.86
CA VAL A 56 8.93 -14.33 9.63
C VAL A 56 10.04 -14.36 8.59
N GLU A 57 9.72 -14.75 7.38
CA GLU A 57 10.60 -14.64 6.22
C GLU A 57 9.86 -13.88 5.13
N GLU A 58 10.49 -12.82 4.64
CA GLU A 58 9.85 -11.86 3.72
C GLU A 58 8.48 -11.38 4.26
N ASP A 59 7.38 -11.78 3.63
CA ASP A 59 6.00 -11.41 3.96
C ASP A 59 5.21 -12.56 4.64
N ARG A 60 5.91 -13.64 5.07
CA ARG A 60 5.27 -14.85 5.58
C ARG A 60 5.67 -15.19 7.01
N ILE A 61 4.69 -15.55 7.82
CA ILE A 61 4.92 -16.21 9.10
C ILE A 61 5.21 -17.68 8.81
N LEU A 62 6.45 -18.10 9.08
CA LEU A 62 6.88 -19.48 8.82
C LEU A 62 6.59 -20.43 9.98
N ALA A 63 6.73 -19.94 11.21
CA ALA A 63 6.55 -20.77 12.39
C ALA A 63 6.19 -19.93 13.62
N VAL A 64 5.39 -20.51 14.51
CA VAL A 64 5.06 -19.99 15.83
C VAL A 64 5.26 -21.10 16.84
N GLY A 65 5.93 -20.84 17.96
CA GLY A 65 6.17 -21.83 19.02
C GLY A 65 7.51 -21.64 19.71
N GLU A 66 8.04 -22.74 20.25
CA GLU A 66 9.39 -22.76 20.82
C GLU A 66 10.43 -22.85 19.68
N LEU A 67 11.03 -21.70 19.32
CA LEU A 67 11.97 -21.59 18.20
C LEU A 67 13.31 -21.08 18.71
N THR A 68 14.40 -21.59 18.12
CA THR A 68 15.76 -21.10 18.31
C THR A 68 16.19 -20.20 17.15
N PRO A 69 16.86 -19.07 17.41
CA PRO A 69 17.38 -18.24 16.33
C PRO A 69 18.31 -19.02 15.40
N LEU A 70 18.19 -18.77 14.10
CA LEU A 70 19.07 -19.33 13.07
C LEU A 70 20.24 -18.38 12.77
N PRO A 71 21.35 -18.88 12.22
CA PRO A 71 22.44 -18.04 11.74
C PRO A 71 21.92 -17.00 10.73
N ASN A 72 22.34 -15.72 10.88
CA ASN A 72 21.96 -14.59 10.01
C ASN A 72 20.48 -14.18 10.07
N GLU A 73 19.72 -14.68 11.01
CA GLU A 73 18.36 -14.24 11.30
C GLU A 73 18.39 -12.96 12.18
N SER A 74 17.54 -11.98 11.89
CA SER A 74 17.40 -10.79 12.75
C SER A 74 16.59 -11.14 13.99
N LEU A 75 17.14 -10.85 15.17
CA LEU A 75 16.49 -11.13 16.45
C LEU A 75 15.79 -9.87 16.98
N ILE A 76 14.51 -10.01 17.30
CA ILE A 76 13.71 -9.04 18.05
C ILE A 76 13.30 -9.68 19.38
N ASP A 77 13.75 -9.14 20.48
CA ASP A 77 13.27 -9.55 21.82
C ASP A 77 12.04 -8.72 22.20
N ALA A 78 10.89 -9.36 22.24
CA ALA A 78 9.62 -8.72 22.63
C ALA A 78 9.53 -8.43 24.12
N LYS A 79 10.43 -8.95 24.98
CA LYS A 79 10.50 -8.67 26.42
C LYS A 79 9.17 -8.89 27.15
N GLY A 80 8.39 -9.88 26.74
CA GLY A 80 7.08 -10.18 27.29
C GLY A 80 5.94 -9.29 26.77
N MET A 81 6.19 -8.43 25.80
CA MET A 81 5.12 -7.67 25.15
C MET A 81 4.19 -8.59 24.37
N VAL A 82 2.95 -8.10 24.19
CA VAL A 82 1.94 -8.82 23.41
C VAL A 82 2.25 -8.66 21.92
N LEU A 83 2.22 -9.77 21.19
CA LEU A 83 2.34 -9.83 19.73
C LEU A 83 1.01 -10.33 19.17
N THR A 84 0.40 -9.50 18.30
CA THR A 84 -0.88 -9.80 17.64
C THR A 84 -0.72 -9.67 16.12
N PRO A 85 -1.64 -10.24 15.32
CA PRO A 85 -1.86 -9.76 13.95
C PRO A 85 -2.13 -8.24 13.95
N GLY A 86 -1.76 -7.57 12.87
CA GLY A 86 -2.11 -6.15 12.69
C GLY A 86 -3.62 -5.95 12.69
N PHE A 87 -4.08 -4.84 13.27
CA PHE A 87 -5.51 -4.55 13.33
C PHE A 87 -6.06 -4.16 11.96
N ILE A 88 -7.30 -4.54 11.72
CA ILE A 88 -8.09 -4.11 10.56
C ILE A 88 -9.08 -3.06 11.04
N ASP A 89 -8.98 -1.85 10.51
CA ASP A 89 -10.02 -0.82 10.67
C ASP A 89 -11.09 -1.03 9.57
N PRO A 90 -12.26 -1.58 9.92
CA PRO A 90 -13.27 -1.93 8.92
C PRO A 90 -14.12 -0.74 8.48
N HIS A 91 -13.89 0.46 9.03
CA HIS A 91 -14.66 1.67 8.73
C HIS A 91 -13.77 2.91 8.84
N SER A 92 -13.11 3.24 7.72
CA SER A 92 -12.18 4.37 7.65
C SER A 92 -12.60 5.37 6.57
N HIS A 93 -12.30 6.66 6.81
CA HIS A 93 -12.49 7.76 5.87
C HIS A 93 -11.15 8.33 5.37
N ALA A 94 -10.10 7.52 5.37
CA ALA A 94 -8.76 7.92 4.94
C ALA A 94 -8.55 7.91 3.42
N ASP A 95 -9.60 7.82 2.62
CA ASP A 95 -9.56 7.67 1.15
C ASP A 95 -8.62 8.68 0.45
N ASP A 96 -8.64 9.96 0.86
CA ASP A 96 -7.79 10.99 0.29
C ASP A 96 -6.38 10.93 0.85
N GLU A 97 -6.24 10.74 2.15
CA GLU A 97 -4.95 10.70 2.85
C GLU A 97 -4.04 9.58 2.35
N LEU A 98 -4.61 8.43 2.01
CA LEU A 98 -3.85 7.26 1.53
C LEU A 98 -3.11 7.49 0.22
N THR A 99 -3.50 8.49 -0.58
CA THR A 99 -2.80 8.88 -1.80
C THR A 99 -1.78 10.01 -1.59
N GLU A 100 -1.79 10.67 -0.44
CA GLU A 100 -0.97 11.84 -0.11
C GLU A 100 0.05 11.53 1.00
N MET A 101 -0.37 10.81 2.06
CA MET A 101 0.44 10.46 3.22
C MET A 101 0.77 8.96 3.22
N LEU A 102 1.70 8.57 2.35
CA LEU A 102 2.04 7.16 2.09
C LEU A 102 2.65 6.42 3.29
N ASP A 103 3.21 7.14 4.25
CA ASP A 103 3.78 6.53 5.48
C ASP A 103 2.70 5.98 6.43
N SER A 104 1.45 6.48 6.31
CA SER A 104 0.29 6.04 7.10
C SER A 104 0.57 5.95 8.60
N ILE A 105 1.44 6.85 9.12
CA ILE A 105 1.97 6.77 10.49
C ILE A 105 0.88 6.84 11.56
N SER A 106 -0.21 7.56 11.29
CA SER A 106 -1.35 7.67 12.19
C SER A 106 -2.02 6.33 12.45
N ALA A 107 -2.15 5.48 11.43
CA ALA A 107 -2.70 4.13 11.51
C ALA A 107 -1.68 3.16 12.13
N LEU A 108 -0.44 3.14 11.57
CA LEU A 108 0.61 2.23 11.99
C LEU A 108 1.00 2.40 13.47
N SER A 109 1.03 3.64 13.98
CA SER A 109 1.34 3.90 15.40
C SER A 109 0.31 3.31 16.36
N GLN A 110 -0.87 2.96 15.87
CA GLN A 110 -1.94 2.29 16.61
C GLN A 110 -2.05 0.79 16.31
N GLY A 111 -1.11 0.25 15.51
CA GLY A 111 -1.11 -1.15 15.11
C GLY A 111 -2.11 -1.50 14.01
N ILE A 112 -2.72 -0.50 13.35
CA ILE A 112 -3.62 -0.71 12.21
C ILE A 112 -2.76 -0.95 10.97
N THR A 113 -2.93 -2.10 10.34
CA THR A 113 -2.20 -2.52 9.13
C THR A 113 -3.07 -2.66 7.90
N THR A 114 -4.39 -2.54 8.08
CA THR A 114 -5.38 -2.63 7.01
C THR A 114 -6.52 -1.67 7.31
N VAL A 115 -6.95 -0.90 6.30
CA VAL A 115 -8.14 -0.04 6.40
C VAL A 115 -9.12 -0.39 5.29
N VAL A 116 -10.42 -0.25 5.62
CA VAL A 116 -11.51 -0.37 4.66
C VAL A 116 -12.13 1.01 4.48
N VAL A 117 -12.13 1.49 3.25
CA VAL A 117 -12.65 2.82 2.87
C VAL A 117 -13.87 2.71 1.95
N GLY A 118 -14.39 3.83 1.47
CA GLY A 118 -15.57 3.86 0.59
C GLY A 118 -16.86 3.57 1.31
N LEU A 119 -17.03 4.09 2.52
CA LEU A 119 -18.15 3.83 3.42
C LEU A 119 -19.14 5.00 3.45
N ASP A 120 -20.27 4.79 4.17
CA ASP A 120 -21.37 5.75 4.31
C ASP A 120 -21.96 6.19 2.96
N GLY A 121 -21.92 5.30 1.99
CA GLY A 121 -22.48 5.50 0.66
C GLY A 121 -21.59 6.30 -0.30
N PHE A 122 -20.39 6.73 0.10
CA PHE A 122 -19.47 7.48 -0.77
C PHE A 122 -18.13 6.76 -0.92
N SER A 123 -17.64 6.73 -2.17
CA SER A 123 -16.35 6.10 -2.51
C SER A 123 -15.66 6.87 -3.63
N LYS A 124 -14.38 6.59 -3.84
CA LYS A 124 -13.69 6.96 -5.09
C LYS A 124 -14.33 6.22 -6.26
N TYR A 125 -14.36 6.87 -7.42
CA TYR A 125 -14.92 6.29 -8.67
C TYR A 125 -14.18 6.83 -9.91
N PRO A 126 -13.81 6.00 -10.89
CA PRO A 126 -13.85 4.53 -10.81
C PRO A 126 -12.86 4.00 -9.77
N ILE A 127 -13.21 2.90 -9.11
CA ILE A 127 -12.34 2.33 -8.07
C ILE A 127 -11.03 1.79 -8.67
N SER A 128 -11.05 1.33 -9.92
CA SER A 128 -9.87 0.89 -10.66
C SER A 128 -8.79 1.97 -10.73
N ASP A 129 -9.18 3.23 -10.94
CA ASP A 129 -8.24 4.36 -11.00
C ASP A 129 -7.64 4.65 -9.64
N TYR A 130 -8.44 4.52 -8.58
CA TYR A 130 -7.98 4.68 -7.21
C TYR A 130 -6.97 3.59 -6.83
N PHE A 131 -7.30 2.32 -7.08
CA PHE A 131 -6.38 1.21 -6.83
C PHE A 131 -5.09 1.31 -7.64
N SER A 132 -5.18 1.71 -8.92
CA SER A 132 -4.00 1.94 -9.75
C SER A 132 -3.07 3.03 -9.20
N LYS A 133 -3.63 4.10 -8.59
CA LYS A 133 -2.83 5.13 -7.91
C LYS A 133 -2.13 4.58 -6.67
N LEU A 134 -2.83 3.78 -5.86
CA LEU A 134 -2.25 3.14 -4.69
C LEU A 134 -1.17 2.12 -5.06
N GLU A 135 -1.37 1.36 -6.14
CA GLU A 135 -0.35 0.42 -6.65
C GLU A 135 0.90 1.12 -7.18
N ALA A 136 0.72 2.26 -7.86
CA ALA A 136 1.83 3.05 -8.36
C ALA A 136 2.66 3.71 -7.23
N ASN A 137 2.01 4.06 -6.13
CA ASN A 137 2.62 4.66 -4.94
C ASN A 137 1.98 4.03 -3.69
N PRO A 138 2.41 2.82 -3.29
CA PRO A 138 1.74 2.08 -2.24
C PRO A 138 1.90 2.76 -0.87
N PRO A 139 0.78 2.93 -0.13
CA PRO A 139 0.85 3.31 1.26
C PRO A 139 1.46 2.19 2.11
N SER A 140 1.90 2.52 3.33
CA SER A 140 2.52 1.55 4.25
C SER A 140 1.53 0.58 4.91
N ILE A 141 0.25 0.64 4.56
CA ILE A 141 -0.82 -0.25 5.05
C ILE A 141 -1.63 -0.82 3.89
N ASN A 142 -2.33 -1.92 4.14
CA ASN A 142 -3.23 -2.51 3.16
C ASN A 142 -4.53 -1.70 3.08
N VAL A 143 -5.11 -1.64 1.87
CA VAL A 143 -6.34 -0.91 1.60
C VAL A 143 -7.34 -1.80 0.91
N ALA A 144 -8.58 -1.82 1.41
CA ALA A 144 -9.74 -2.37 0.74
C ALA A 144 -10.82 -1.27 0.63
N SER A 145 -11.74 -1.42 -0.30
CA SER A 145 -12.81 -0.41 -0.49
C SER A 145 -14.15 -1.05 -0.76
N PHE A 146 -15.20 -0.36 -0.33
CA PHE A 146 -16.56 -0.57 -0.87
C PHE A 146 -16.83 0.39 -2.03
N SER A 147 -17.82 0.07 -2.86
CA SER A 147 -18.44 1.02 -3.79
C SER A 147 -19.57 1.76 -3.07
N GLY A 148 -19.53 3.07 -3.09
CA GLY A 148 -20.52 3.90 -2.38
C GLY A 148 -21.85 3.98 -3.13
N HIS A 149 -22.96 3.61 -2.51
CA HIS A 149 -24.30 3.72 -3.09
C HIS A 149 -24.62 5.17 -3.51
N ASN A 150 -24.32 6.16 -2.66
CA ASN A 150 -24.56 7.56 -3.01
C ASN A 150 -23.66 8.03 -4.16
N THR A 151 -22.43 7.53 -4.27
CA THR A 151 -21.56 7.77 -5.41
C THR A 151 -22.21 7.29 -6.70
N LEU A 152 -22.72 6.08 -6.74
CA LEU A 152 -23.43 5.54 -7.91
C LEU A 152 -24.70 6.33 -8.23
N ARG A 153 -25.44 6.75 -7.19
CA ARG A 153 -26.64 7.59 -7.37
C ARG A 153 -26.29 8.97 -7.96
N VAL A 154 -25.26 9.61 -7.46
CA VAL A 154 -24.80 10.91 -7.99
C VAL A 154 -24.40 10.79 -9.46
N LEU A 155 -23.72 9.71 -9.83
CA LEU A 155 -23.29 9.47 -11.21
C LEU A 155 -24.45 9.24 -12.18
N VAL A 156 -25.58 8.68 -11.71
CA VAL A 156 -26.72 8.34 -12.54
C VAL A 156 -27.83 9.39 -12.46
N LEU A 157 -28.14 9.91 -11.28
CA LEU A 157 -29.25 10.84 -11.04
C LEU A 157 -28.79 12.31 -11.00
N GLY A 158 -27.50 12.58 -10.89
CA GLY A 158 -26.95 13.93 -10.79
C GLY A 158 -27.21 14.58 -9.43
N ILE A 159 -27.44 15.89 -9.42
CA ILE A 159 -27.57 16.69 -8.21
C ILE A 159 -28.77 16.29 -7.32
N ASP A 160 -29.83 15.75 -7.93
CA ASP A 160 -31.03 15.27 -7.22
C ASP A 160 -30.96 13.78 -6.89
N TYR A 161 -29.78 13.30 -6.54
CA TYR A 161 -29.52 11.87 -6.30
C TYR A 161 -30.33 11.26 -5.14
N ARG A 162 -30.95 12.08 -4.29
CA ARG A 162 -31.75 11.62 -3.14
C ARG A 162 -33.19 11.26 -3.49
N ARG A 163 -33.69 11.69 -4.67
CA ARG A 163 -35.03 11.30 -5.15
C ARG A 163 -35.13 9.80 -5.40
N GLU A 164 -36.33 9.31 -5.55
CA GLU A 164 -36.58 7.97 -6.01
C GLU A 164 -35.99 7.76 -7.42
N ALA A 165 -35.32 6.64 -7.62
CA ALA A 165 -34.76 6.27 -8.92
C ALA A 165 -35.78 5.51 -9.75
N THR A 166 -35.80 5.76 -11.05
CA THR A 166 -36.55 4.95 -12.01
C THR A 166 -35.90 3.59 -12.21
N ASP A 167 -36.67 2.59 -12.72
CA ASP A 167 -36.13 1.26 -13.03
C ASP A 167 -34.91 1.30 -13.97
N GLN A 168 -34.89 2.24 -14.91
CA GLN A 168 -33.78 2.40 -15.84
C GLN A 168 -32.52 2.95 -15.14
N GLU A 169 -32.68 3.86 -14.20
CA GLU A 169 -31.57 4.40 -13.38
C GLU A 169 -31.04 3.34 -12.43
N VAL A 170 -31.92 2.52 -11.84
CA VAL A 170 -31.50 1.36 -11.04
C VAL A 170 -30.65 0.41 -11.88
N LYS A 171 -31.08 0.04 -13.08
CA LYS A 171 -30.29 -0.80 -13.98
C LYS A 171 -28.94 -0.19 -14.32
N SER A 172 -28.88 1.14 -14.53
CA SER A 172 -27.62 1.84 -14.77
C SER A 172 -26.67 1.81 -13.56
N MET A 173 -27.21 1.94 -12.34
CA MET A 173 -26.41 1.80 -11.11
C MET A 173 -25.90 0.37 -10.93
N VAL A 174 -26.73 -0.63 -11.18
CA VAL A 174 -26.33 -2.05 -11.12
C VAL A 174 -25.19 -2.33 -12.09
N SER A 175 -25.29 -1.88 -13.35
CA SER A 175 -24.21 -2.09 -14.33
C SER A 175 -22.89 -1.43 -13.92
N ARG A 176 -22.93 -0.26 -13.27
CA ARG A 176 -21.74 0.39 -12.72
C ARG A 176 -21.18 -0.39 -11.53
N LEU A 177 -22.03 -0.84 -10.62
CA LEU A 177 -21.62 -1.67 -9.49
C LEU A 177 -20.96 -2.98 -9.95
N GLU A 178 -21.48 -3.62 -11.00
CA GLU A 178 -20.86 -4.83 -11.59
C GLU A 178 -19.41 -4.56 -12.04
N ILE A 179 -19.14 -3.38 -12.62
CA ILE A 179 -17.79 -2.96 -13.02
C ILE A 179 -16.89 -2.74 -11.78
N GLU A 180 -17.41 -2.05 -10.76
CA GLU A 180 -16.70 -1.84 -9.51
C GLU A 180 -16.38 -3.16 -8.79
N MET A 181 -17.35 -4.08 -8.73
CA MET A 181 -17.17 -5.43 -8.17
C MET A 181 -16.09 -6.22 -8.92
N ALA A 182 -16.09 -6.14 -10.26
CA ALA A 182 -15.05 -6.77 -11.08
C ALA A 182 -13.65 -6.13 -10.85
N SER A 183 -13.61 -4.88 -10.39
CA SER A 183 -12.38 -4.16 -10.06
C SER A 183 -11.88 -4.42 -8.62
N GLY A 184 -12.58 -5.23 -7.83
CA GLY A 184 -12.09 -5.73 -6.52
C GLY A 184 -12.64 -5.02 -5.29
N VAL A 185 -13.75 -4.27 -5.38
CA VAL A 185 -14.42 -3.77 -4.17
C VAL A 185 -15.05 -4.91 -3.36
N LEU A 186 -15.16 -4.70 -2.04
CA LEU A 186 -15.75 -5.70 -1.12
C LEU A 186 -17.28 -5.84 -1.28
N GLY A 187 -17.94 -4.80 -1.78
CA GLY A 187 -19.38 -4.75 -1.92
C GLY A 187 -19.90 -3.33 -2.10
N LEU A 188 -21.18 -3.12 -1.79
CA LEU A 188 -21.85 -1.83 -1.80
C LEU A 188 -22.04 -1.33 -0.37
N SER A 189 -21.70 -0.05 -0.11
CA SER A 189 -21.93 0.62 1.18
C SER A 189 -23.13 1.56 1.11
#